data_395549c7e79a88e4fa3664c67ee0f13b
#
_entry.id   395549c7e79a88e4fa3664c67ee0f13b
#
_cell.length_a   1.000
_cell.length_b   1.000
_cell.length_c   1.000
_cell.angle_alpha   90.00
_cell.angle_beta   90.00
_cell.angle_gamma   90.00
#
_symmetry.space_group_name_H-M   'P 1'
#
loop_
_entity.id
_entity.type
_entity.pdbx_description
1 polymer ?
#
loop_
_entity_poly.entity_id
_entity_poly.type
_entity_poly.pdbx_seq_one_letter_code
_entity_poly.pdbx_strand_id
1 'polypeptide(L)'
;MIGYLTQDYSLISAFRAQPVGRARKRVNVGSRVFKMAPKLSDYFGEGEILASKGTLDRPISGLVMDSRRVVPGTLFFALPGLRTDGAGYIDEAIARGAVAIVTARMPAVVPGKVTFIQVADPRAALARVAQRFYRFPDRDMTVIGVTGTNGKTTVSHLIKHFLDGDQRVGLIGTIQYDLGVRTVPSFKTTPESVDIFGMLAQMRDAGCRQAVMEVSSHGIDQQRVAGLQFGAAVFTNLTRDHLDYHQSLEAYFDVKTRLFTGDTGSEPKLAVVNLDDPYGTQLTQRIPAHVRTVTYGENPEAQVRAENVSLNFKNTTFTLVWPEGSLTVDSPLIGRYNVSNLLAAVATAWALGRDPLVIMSRLKSFKGVAGRMERIEEGQPFNVLVDYAHTDDALRNALGMLRTITPGRLLVVFGCGGNRDRAKRPMMVRAVQEVADFAFATADNPRGESLAQIFEDMKQGVSAPEKITWIDDRRRAISLALDIAKPGDCLLIAGKGHESYQEFGDTVIPFDDRQIVRELIGIKTLKTTS
;
A
#
# COMPACT_ATOMS: atom_id res chain seq x y z
N MET A 1 -23.72 0.71 -17.34
CA MET A 1 -24.09 0.42 -15.94
C MET A 1 -23.01 -0.54 -15.43
N ILE A 2 -21.99 0.00 -14.75
CA ILE A 2 -20.84 -0.79 -14.26
C ILE A 2 -21.08 -0.95 -12.77
N GLY A 3 -21.56 -2.15 -12.39
CA GLY A 3 -21.69 -2.55 -11.00
C GLY A 3 -20.31 -2.59 -10.33
N TYR A 4 -20.09 -1.75 -9.34
CA TYR A 4 -19.02 -1.96 -8.39
C TYR A 4 -19.37 -3.22 -7.59
N LEU A 5 -18.48 -4.19 -7.63
CA LEU A 5 -18.51 -5.39 -6.80
C LEU A 5 -18.92 -5.01 -5.37
N THR A 6 -19.99 -5.60 -4.92
CA THR A 6 -20.33 -5.72 -3.51
C THR A 6 -19.35 -6.70 -2.88
N GLN A 7 -18.09 -6.30 -2.68
CA GLN A 7 -17.32 -6.91 -1.60
C GLN A 7 -18.09 -6.61 -0.33
N ASP A 8 -18.38 -7.66 0.40
CA ASP A 8 -19.16 -7.63 1.63
C ASP A 8 -18.49 -6.69 2.66
N TYR A 9 -18.84 -5.40 2.59
CA TYR A 9 -18.38 -4.35 3.49
C TYR A 9 -19.04 -4.44 4.86
N SER A 10 -19.78 -5.54 5.16
CA SER A 10 -20.41 -5.75 6.45
C SER A 10 -19.40 -5.77 7.61
N LEU A 11 -18.14 -6.13 7.36
CA LEU A 11 -17.06 -6.10 8.35
C LEU A 11 -16.55 -4.68 8.66
N ILE A 12 -16.82 -3.69 7.79
CA ILE A 12 -16.39 -2.29 8.00
C ILE A 12 -17.47 -1.47 8.69
N SER A 13 -18.73 -1.92 8.70
CA SER A 13 -19.82 -1.28 9.46
C SER A 13 -19.61 -1.27 10.99
N ALA A 14 -18.61 -1.99 11.48
CA ALA A 14 -18.16 -1.94 12.87
C ALA A 14 -17.36 -0.69 13.27
N PHE A 15 -17.23 0.33 12.39
CA PHE A 15 -16.72 1.66 12.74
C PHE A 15 -17.70 2.48 13.62
N ARG A 16 -18.56 1.81 14.39
CA ARG A 16 -19.23 2.46 15.52
C ARG A 16 -18.15 2.75 16.56
N ALA A 17 -18.00 4.03 16.92
CA ALA A 17 -17.38 4.39 18.19
C ALA A 17 -18.18 3.69 19.31
N GLN A 18 -17.72 2.53 19.75
CA GLN A 18 -18.28 1.92 20.94
C GLN A 18 -17.87 2.77 22.14
N PRO A 19 -18.80 3.15 23.01
CA PRO A 19 -18.43 3.76 24.28
C PRO A 19 -17.60 2.75 25.09
N VAL A 20 -16.38 3.14 25.45
CA VAL A 20 -15.42 2.37 26.23
C VAL A 20 -16.09 1.83 27.48
N GLY A 21 -16.14 0.51 27.60
CA GLY A 21 -16.65 -0.22 28.76
C GLY A 21 -15.88 0.17 30.03
N ARG A 22 -16.62 0.51 31.08
CA ARG A 22 -16.12 0.96 32.38
C ARG A 22 -15.44 -0.17 33.13
N ALA A 23 -14.14 -0.10 33.34
CA ALA A 23 -13.50 -0.71 34.50
C ALA A 23 -13.76 0.19 35.72
N ARG A 24 -14.55 -0.29 36.66
CA ARG A 24 -14.86 0.42 37.92
C ARG A 24 -13.64 0.40 38.84
N LYS A 25 -12.92 1.52 38.93
CA LYS A 25 -12.22 1.92 40.16
C LYS A 25 -12.92 3.16 40.73
N ARG A 26 -13.42 3.04 41.95
CA ARG A 26 -13.99 4.16 42.71
C ARG A 26 -12.89 5.17 42.95
N VAL A 27 -13.04 6.36 42.43
CA VAL A 27 -12.29 7.55 42.81
C VAL A 27 -13.29 8.68 43.01
N ASN A 28 -13.04 9.43 44.04
CA ASN A 28 -13.80 10.49 44.67
C ASN A 28 -14.49 11.48 43.72
N VAL A 29 -15.70 11.91 44.11
CA VAL A 29 -16.57 12.83 43.40
C VAL A 29 -16.03 14.27 43.54
N GLY A 30 -15.23 14.70 42.57
CA GLY A 30 -14.98 16.10 42.26
C GLY A 30 -15.78 16.47 41.01
N SER A 31 -16.43 17.62 41.04
CA SER A 31 -17.34 18.20 40.03
C SER A 31 -17.09 17.74 38.57
N ARG A 32 -17.96 16.88 38.05
CA ARG A 32 -18.01 16.53 36.61
C ARG A 32 -18.51 17.77 35.86
N VAL A 33 -17.59 18.48 35.23
CA VAL A 33 -17.93 19.33 34.07
C VAL A 33 -18.47 18.38 33.00
N PHE A 34 -19.77 18.42 32.76
CA PHE A 34 -20.37 17.76 31.60
C PHE A 34 -19.76 18.41 30.36
N LYS A 35 -18.75 17.80 29.74
CA LYS A 35 -18.27 18.20 28.42
C LYS A 35 -19.44 17.97 27.45
N MET A 36 -20.05 19.03 26.96
CA MET A 36 -21.06 18.96 25.89
C MET A 36 -20.49 18.14 24.71
N ALA A 37 -21.35 17.34 24.06
CA ALA A 37 -20.95 16.63 22.86
C ALA A 37 -20.43 17.63 21.81
N PRO A 38 -19.31 17.35 21.11
CA PRO A 38 -18.77 18.24 20.11
C PRO A 38 -19.81 18.56 19.04
N LYS A 39 -19.90 19.83 18.65
CA LYS A 39 -20.83 20.35 17.65
C LYS A 39 -20.19 20.33 16.27
N LEU A 40 -21.02 20.38 15.23
CA LEU A 40 -20.54 20.43 13.85
C LEU A 40 -19.55 21.59 13.61
N SER A 41 -19.78 22.76 14.21
CA SER A 41 -18.87 23.92 14.17
C SER A 41 -17.48 23.62 14.70
N ASP A 42 -17.33 22.74 15.69
CA ASP A 42 -16.05 22.47 16.35
C ASP A 42 -15.04 21.73 15.43
N TYR A 43 -15.54 21.17 14.33
CA TYR A 43 -14.73 20.43 13.36
C TYR A 43 -14.22 21.29 12.19
N PHE A 44 -14.62 22.58 12.12
CA PHE A 44 -14.15 23.53 11.10
C PHE A 44 -13.30 24.62 11.75
N GLY A 45 -12.22 25.01 11.09
CA GLY A 45 -11.41 26.16 11.49
C GLY A 45 -11.97 27.48 10.96
N GLU A 46 -11.40 28.57 11.45
CA GLU A 46 -11.72 29.91 10.98
C GLU A 46 -11.49 30.03 9.47
N GLY A 47 -12.45 30.56 8.73
CA GLY A 47 -12.37 30.74 7.28
C GLY A 47 -12.54 29.46 6.44
N GLU A 48 -12.67 28.27 7.03
CA GLU A 48 -12.89 27.04 6.27
C GLU A 48 -14.31 26.92 5.72
N ILE A 49 -15.29 27.55 6.36
CA ILE A 49 -16.69 27.62 5.91
C ILE A 49 -16.89 28.90 5.10
N LEU A 50 -17.15 28.76 3.79
CA LEU A 50 -17.44 29.89 2.91
C LEU A 50 -18.89 30.37 3.06
N ALA A 51 -19.82 29.42 3.21
CA ALA A 51 -21.24 29.69 3.45
C ALA A 51 -21.88 28.48 4.15
N SER A 52 -22.95 28.73 4.90
CA SER A 52 -23.73 27.65 5.50
C SER A 52 -25.23 27.99 5.48
N LYS A 53 -26.07 26.95 5.37
CA LYS A 53 -27.53 27.00 5.55
C LYS A 53 -27.93 25.91 6.53
N GLY A 54 -28.68 26.23 7.55
CA GLY A 54 -29.03 25.36 8.69
C GLY A 54 -28.17 25.62 9.91
N THR A 55 -28.34 24.84 10.96
CA THR A 55 -27.63 25.04 12.23
C THR A 55 -26.28 24.29 12.25
N LEU A 56 -25.23 25.01 12.65
CA LEU A 56 -23.91 24.42 12.95
C LEU A 56 -23.83 23.88 14.40
N ASP A 57 -24.86 24.13 15.20
CA ASP A 57 -24.99 23.75 16.60
C ASP A 57 -25.67 22.36 16.74
N ARG A 58 -25.14 21.36 16.02
CA ARG A 58 -25.64 19.99 16.12
C ARG A 58 -24.47 18.98 16.26
N PRO A 59 -24.68 17.89 17.02
CA PRO A 59 -23.72 16.81 17.08
C PRO A 59 -23.74 15.99 15.77
N ILE A 60 -22.61 15.39 15.42
CA ILE A 60 -22.51 14.41 14.35
C ILE A 60 -21.99 13.08 14.92
N SER A 61 -22.45 11.96 14.35
CA SER A 61 -22.11 10.61 14.78
C SER A 61 -20.98 9.98 13.96
N GLY A 62 -20.65 10.56 12.79
CA GLY A 62 -19.62 10.02 11.91
C GLY A 62 -19.42 10.88 10.67
N LEU A 63 -18.34 10.57 9.95
CA LEU A 63 -17.96 11.22 8.69
C LEU A 63 -18.05 10.19 7.56
N VAL A 64 -18.67 10.52 6.45
CA VAL A 64 -18.81 9.64 5.30
C VAL A 64 -18.70 10.40 3.98
N MET A 65 -18.17 9.75 2.94
CA MET A 65 -18.04 10.25 1.57
C MET A 65 -18.72 9.33 0.54
N ASP A 66 -19.23 8.18 0.97
CA ASP A 66 -19.99 7.23 0.17
C ASP A 66 -21.43 7.21 0.69
N SER A 67 -22.39 7.59 -0.15
CA SER A 67 -23.82 7.67 0.22
C SER A 67 -24.35 6.34 0.77
N ARG A 68 -23.84 5.20 0.29
CA ARG A 68 -24.22 3.85 0.72
C ARG A 68 -23.84 3.56 2.18
N ARG A 69 -22.83 4.26 2.72
CA ARG A 69 -22.33 4.13 4.10
C ARG A 69 -22.99 5.12 5.07
N VAL A 70 -23.88 5.98 4.59
CA VAL A 70 -24.59 6.95 5.42
C VAL A 70 -25.49 6.22 6.41
N VAL A 71 -25.40 6.62 7.67
CA VAL A 71 -26.31 6.25 8.75
C VAL A 71 -26.83 7.51 9.43
N PRO A 72 -27.96 7.46 10.17
CA PRO A 72 -28.53 8.63 10.84
C PRO A 72 -27.50 9.36 11.73
N GLY A 73 -27.43 10.67 11.56
CA GLY A 73 -26.52 11.53 12.32
C GLY A 73 -25.16 11.80 11.68
N THR A 74 -24.85 11.25 10.50
CA THR A 74 -23.56 11.45 9.83
C THR A 74 -23.45 12.79 9.09
N LEU A 75 -22.21 13.27 8.96
CA LEU A 75 -21.80 14.34 8.05
C LEU A 75 -21.33 13.70 6.73
N PHE A 76 -22.02 14.01 5.63
CA PHE A 76 -21.68 13.54 4.30
C PHE A 76 -20.83 14.56 3.53
N PHE A 77 -19.74 14.11 2.92
CA PHE A 77 -18.89 14.92 2.04
C PHE A 77 -19.19 14.61 0.57
N ALA A 78 -19.78 15.55 -0.14
CA ALA A 78 -20.02 15.48 -1.58
C ALA A 78 -18.74 15.85 -2.34
N LEU A 79 -17.85 14.86 -2.53
CA LEU A 79 -16.54 15.06 -3.16
C LEU A 79 -16.67 15.13 -4.68
N PRO A 80 -16.01 16.09 -5.37
CA PRO A 80 -15.86 16.02 -6.81
C PRO A 80 -14.99 14.82 -7.20
N GLY A 81 -15.44 14.03 -8.15
CA GLY A 81 -14.76 12.82 -8.60
C GLY A 81 -14.44 12.86 -10.09
N LEU A 82 -13.42 12.09 -10.52
CA LEU A 82 -13.01 11.99 -11.92
C LEU A 82 -14.05 11.27 -12.81
N ARG A 83 -14.84 10.36 -12.22
CA ARG A 83 -15.86 9.56 -12.94
C ARG A 83 -17.28 9.88 -12.52
N THR A 84 -17.50 10.24 -11.27
CA THR A 84 -18.81 10.56 -10.70
C THR A 84 -18.67 11.73 -9.73
N ASP A 85 -19.59 12.70 -9.79
CA ASP A 85 -19.63 13.82 -8.85
C ASP A 85 -20.45 13.41 -7.62
N GLY A 86 -19.86 13.57 -6.42
CA GLY A 86 -20.52 13.32 -5.14
C GLY A 86 -21.76 14.17 -4.91
N ALA A 87 -21.88 15.32 -5.60
CA ALA A 87 -23.07 16.16 -5.55
C ALA A 87 -24.34 15.42 -6.04
N GLY A 88 -24.20 14.49 -6.99
CA GLY A 88 -25.32 13.67 -7.49
C GLY A 88 -25.87 12.66 -6.48
N TYR A 89 -25.20 12.47 -5.33
CA TYR A 89 -25.61 11.51 -4.28
C TYR A 89 -26.11 12.19 -3.01
N ILE A 90 -26.27 13.51 -3.02
CA ILE A 90 -26.72 14.29 -1.85
C ILE A 90 -28.10 13.85 -1.40
N ASP A 91 -29.05 13.70 -2.33
CA ASP A 91 -30.44 13.31 -2.02
C ASP A 91 -30.49 11.90 -1.40
N GLU A 92 -29.70 10.96 -1.92
CA GLU A 92 -29.57 9.63 -1.33
C GLU A 92 -28.97 9.68 0.09
N ALA A 93 -27.93 10.49 0.30
CA ALA A 93 -27.33 10.67 1.61
C ALA A 93 -28.33 11.25 2.62
N ILE A 94 -29.13 12.24 2.21
CA ILE A 94 -30.20 12.80 3.05
C ILE A 94 -31.26 11.76 3.38
N ALA A 95 -31.73 11.02 2.37
CA ALA A 95 -32.72 9.96 2.55
C ALA A 95 -32.24 8.87 3.53
N ARG A 96 -30.93 8.57 3.57
CA ARG A 96 -30.32 7.64 4.51
C ARG A 96 -30.01 8.23 5.90
N GLY A 97 -30.27 9.53 6.11
CA GLY A 97 -30.19 10.17 7.42
C GLY A 97 -28.93 11.00 7.67
N ALA A 98 -28.26 11.47 6.62
CA ALA A 98 -27.23 12.49 6.78
C ALA A 98 -27.85 13.77 7.38
N VAL A 99 -27.25 14.30 8.42
CA VAL A 99 -27.74 15.50 9.11
C VAL A 99 -27.03 16.76 8.63
N ALA A 100 -25.87 16.61 7.99
CA ALA A 100 -25.16 17.72 7.39
C ALA A 100 -24.41 17.24 6.12
N ILE A 101 -24.22 18.18 5.19
CA ILE A 101 -23.58 17.98 3.88
C ILE A 101 -22.46 19.00 3.71
N VAL A 102 -21.27 18.55 3.34
CA VAL A 102 -20.18 19.42 2.88
C VAL A 102 -20.09 19.35 1.36
N THR A 103 -20.02 20.49 0.69
CA THR A 103 -20.02 20.59 -0.77
C THR A 103 -19.17 21.77 -1.25
N ALA A 104 -18.68 21.72 -2.50
CA ALA A 104 -18.01 22.84 -3.14
C ALA A 104 -18.99 23.96 -3.57
N ARG A 105 -20.23 23.61 -3.86
CA ARG A 105 -21.25 24.54 -4.34
C ARG A 105 -22.57 24.37 -3.58
N MET A 106 -23.12 25.48 -3.09
CA MET A 106 -24.40 25.45 -2.40
C MET A 106 -25.52 25.13 -3.41
N PRO A 107 -26.39 24.14 -3.13
CA PRO A 107 -27.53 23.89 -4.00
C PRO A 107 -28.56 25.04 -3.92
N ALA A 108 -29.31 25.24 -5.01
CA ALA A 108 -30.33 26.31 -5.09
C ALA A 108 -31.41 26.11 -4.02
N VAL A 109 -31.86 24.89 -3.80
CA VAL A 109 -32.85 24.52 -2.79
C VAL A 109 -32.16 23.63 -1.73
N VAL A 110 -32.32 24.01 -0.47
CA VAL A 110 -31.78 23.28 0.69
C VAL A 110 -32.94 22.77 1.53
N PRO A 111 -33.06 21.45 1.75
CA PRO A 111 -34.06 20.89 2.66
C PRO A 111 -33.87 21.42 4.09
N GLY A 112 -34.92 21.97 4.71
CA GLY A 112 -34.82 22.69 6.00
C GLY A 112 -34.35 21.88 7.21
N LYS A 113 -34.27 20.57 7.11
CA LYS A 113 -33.83 19.68 8.20
C LYS A 113 -32.35 19.34 8.16
N VAL A 114 -31.63 19.68 7.10
CA VAL A 114 -30.21 19.31 6.87
C VAL A 114 -29.37 20.59 6.83
N THR A 115 -28.20 20.54 7.44
CA THR A 115 -27.23 21.64 7.37
C THR A 115 -26.35 21.47 6.14
N PHE A 116 -26.25 22.49 5.30
CA PHE A 116 -25.31 22.53 4.18
C PHE A 116 -24.15 23.46 4.52
N ILE A 117 -22.96 23.01 4.19
CA ILE A 117 -21.69 23.73 4.41
C ILE A 117 -20.95 23.79 3.09
N GLN A 118 -20.72 25.00 2.60
CA GLN A 118 -19.89 25.24 1.43
C GLN A 118 -18.45 25.48 1.86
N VAL A 119 -17.52 24.77 1.21
CA VAL A 119 -16.07 24.90 1.40
C VAL A 119 -15.39 25.08 0.06
N ALA A 120 -14.17 25.64 0.04
CA ALA A 120 -13.40 25.83 -1.19
C ALA A 120 -13.01 24.49 -1.83
N ASP A 121 -12.51 23.55 -1.00
CA ASP A 121 -12.10 22.21 -1.42
C ASP A 121 -12.65 21.17 -0.44
N PRO A 122 -13.66 20.36 -0.86
CA PRO A 122 -14.24 19.32 -0.02
C PRO A 122 -13.28 18.19 0.35
N ARG A 123 -12.24 17.89 -0.46
CA ARG A 123 -11.24 16.87 -0.12
C ARG A 123 -10.31 17.34 1.00
N ALA A 124 -9.79 18.56 0.87
CA ALA A 124 -9.00 19.18 1.93
C ALA A 124 -9.82 19.35 3.21
N ALA A 125 -11.10 19.74 3.09
CA ALA A 125 -12.01 19.86 4.22
C ALA A 125 -12.25 18.50 4.90
N LEU A 126 -12.46 17.41 4.13
CA LEU A 126 -12.61 16.06 4.67
C LEU A 126 -11.41 15.67 5.53
N ALA A 127 -10.19 15.90 5.05
CA ALA A 127 -8.98 15.57 5.78
C ALA A 127 -8.86 16.34 7.10
N ARG A 128 -9.08 17.67 7.07
CA ARG A 128 -9.02 18.52 8.27
C ARG A 128 -10.12 18.19 9.28
N VAL A 129 -11.34 17.96 8.79
CA VAL A 129 -12.47 17.58 9.65
C VAL A 129 -12.25 16.19 10.25
N ALA A 130 -11.75 15.21 9.47
CA ALA A 130 -11.42 13.88 9.98
C ALA A 130 -10.34 13.95 11.07
N GLN A 131 -9.29 14.73 10.86
CA GLN A 131 -8.24 14.94 11.86
C GLN A 131 -8.79 15.45 13.19
N ARG A 132 -9.67 16.47 13.16
CA ARG A 132 -10.32 17.02 14.35
C ARG A 132 -11.32 16.05 14.98
N PHE A 133 -12.14 15.38 14.17
CA PHE A 133 -13.15 14.43 14.62
C PHE A 133 -12.51 13.27 15.38
N TYR A 134 -11.39 12.73 14.89
CA TYR A 134 -10.61 11.69 15.54
C TYR A 134 -9.59 12.21 16.57
N ARG A 135 -9.60 13.53 16.88
CA ARG A 135 -8.78 14.16 17.91
C ARG A 135 -7.29 14.04 17.64
N PHE A 136 -6.84 14.35 16.42
CA PHE A 136 -5.44 14.44 16.04
C PHE A 136 -4.60 13.21 16.43
N PRO A 137 -4.97 11.99 16.03
CA PRO A 137 -4.29 10.77 16.47
C PRO A 137 -2.82 10.71 16.02
N ASP A 138 -2.50 11.40 14.92
CA ASP A 138 -1.16 11.57 14.37
C ASP A 138 -0.21 12.38 15.25
N ARG A 139 -0.72 13.12 16.24
CA ARG A 139 0.10 13.86 17.22
C ARG A 139 0.50 12.99 18.42
N ASP A 140 -0.23 11.92 18.67
CA ASP A 140 -0.03 11.01 19.79
C ASP A 140 0.91 9.84 19.43
N MET A 141 1.31 9.71 18.15
CA MET A 141 2.17 8.65 17.64
C MET A 141 3.12 9.14 16.54
N THR A 142 4.20 8.42 16.30
CA THR A 142 5.07 8.66 15.15
C THR A 142 4.51 7.96 13.92
N VAL A 143 4.01 8.73 12.94
CA VAL A 143 3.55 8.20 11.65
C VAL A 143 4.72 8.18 10.67
N ILE A 144 4.98 7.03 10.05
CA ILE A 144 6.06 6.80 9.09
C ILE A 144 5.44 6.55 7.73
N GLY A 145 5.64 7.46 6.78
CA GLY A 145 5.13 7.36 5.42
C GLY A 145 6.18 6.78 4.48
N VAL A 146 5.85 5.72 3.74
CA VAL A 146 6.74 5.10 2.75
C VAL A 146 6.20 5.33 1.35
N THR A 147 6.93 6.06 0.50
CA THR A 147 6.58 6.32 -0.90
C THR A 147 7.68 5.87 -1.87
N GLY A 148 7.31 5.74 -3.13
CA GLY A 148 8.14 5.33 -4.26
C GLY A 148 7.33 4.53 -5.28
N THR A 149 7.93 4.09 -6.36
CA THR A 149 7.26 3.18 -7.32
C THR A 149 7.23 1.77 -6.77
N ASN A 150 8.37 1.20 -6.47
CA ASN A 150 8.55 -0.17 -5.98
C ASN A 150 9.03 -0.19 -4.52
N GLY A 151 8.88 -1.32 -3.83
CA GLY A 151 9.44 -1.56 -2.49
C GLY A 151 8.58 -1.09 -1.31
N LYS A 152 7.58 -0.23 -1.49
CA LYS A 152 6.74 0.33 -0.40
C LYS A 152 6.28 -0.74 0.60
N THR A 153 5.67 -1.80 0.12
CA THR A 153 5.10 -2.85 0.96
C THR A 153 6.19 -3.58 1.75
N THR A 154 7.28 -3.97 1.10
CA THR A 154 8.39 -4.66 1.77
C THR A 154 9.03 -3.77 2.83
N VAL A 155 9.31 -2.51 2.49
CA VAL A 155 9.89 -1.53 3.41
C VAL A 155 8.97 -1.27 4.60
N SER A 156 7.66 -1.09 4.37
CA SER A 156 6.69 -0.85 5.45
C SER A 156 6.60 -2.02 6.42
N HIS A 157 6.60 -3.26 5.92
CA HIS A 157 6.60 -4.46 6.76
C HIS A 157 7.92 -4.64 7.52
N LEU A 158 9.07 -4.36 6.89
CA LEU A 158 10.37 -4.38 7.56
C LEU A 158 10.46 -3.34 8.67
N ILE A 159 10.07 -2.07 8.40
CA ILE A 159 10.06 -1.00 9.41
C ILE A 159 9.17 -1.42 10.59
N LYS A 160 7.93 -1.88 10.29
CA LYS A 160 7.04 -2.38 11.35
C LYS A 160 7.73 -3.46 12.17
N HIS A 161 8.31 -4.46 11.51
CA HIS A 161 8.98 -5.59 12.17
C HIS A 161 10.17 -5.15 13.03
N PHE A 162 10.95 -4.18 12.59
CA PHE A 162 12.11 -3.67 13.34
C PHE A 162 11.72 -2.79 14.54
N LEU A 163 10.62 -2.06 14.43
CA LEU A 163 10.14 -1.17 15.48
C LEU A 163 9.18 -1.86 16.47
N ASP A 164 8.46 -2.91 16.03
CA ASP A 164 7.54 -3.68 16.87
C ASP A 164 8.31 -4.37 18.02
N GLY A 165 7.70 -4.50 19.21
CA GLY A 165 8.38 -5.09 20.36
C GLY A 165 7.67 -4.74 21.65
N ASP A 166 8.33 -4.01 22.55
CA ASP A 166 7.73 -3.51 23.77
C ASP A 166 6.55 -2.56 23.52
N GLN A 167 6.57 -1.91 22.35
CA GLN A 167 5.49 -1.06 21.87
C GLN A 167 4.94 -1.61 20.56
N ARG A 168 3.61 -1.63 20.43
CA ARG A 168 2.93 -2.05 19.21
C ARG A 168 3.10 -1.02 18.10
N VAL A 169 3.28 -1.50 16.89
CA VAL A 169 3.37 -0.68 15.67
C VAL A 169 2.21 -1.02 14.74
N GLY A 170 1.41 -0.02 14.38
CA GLY A 170 0.34 -0.17 13.40
C GLY A 170 0.88 -0.21 11.96
N LEU A 171 0.07 -0.73 11.02
CA LEU A 171 0.40 -0.76 9.60
C LEU A 171 -0.83 -0.43 8.75
N ILE A 172 -0.67 0.49 7.79
CA ILE A 172 -1.64 0.77 6.73
C ILE A 172 -0.94 0.51 5.39
N GLY A 173 -1.32 -0.54 4.67
CA GLY A 173 -0.61 -0.91 3.45
C GLY A 173 -1.45 -1.69 2.45
N THR A 174 -0.80 -2.15 1.41
CA THR A 174 -1.43 -2.83 0.26
C THR A 174 -2.04 -4.17 0.64
N ILE A 175 -1.44 -4.91 1.57
CA ILE A 175 -1.85 -6.28 1.91
C ILE A 175 -2.93 -6.27 3.00
N GLN A 176 -2.70 -5.52 4.06
CA GLN A 176 -3.55 -5.50 5.24
C GLN A 176 -3.41 -4.20 6.02
N TYR A 177 -4.37 -3.94 6.91
CA TYR A 177 -4.29 -2.92 7.94
C TYR A 177 -4.16 -3.60 9.30
N ASP A 178 -3.02 -3.38 9.98
CA ASP A 178 -2.81 -3.82 11.35
C ASP A 178 -3.09 -2.65 12.31
N LEU A 179 -4.17 -2.78 13.07
CA LEU A 179 -4.65 -1.73 13.97
C LEU A 179 -4.14 -1.92 15.42
N GLY A 180 -3.13 -2.75 15.60
CA GLY A 180 -2.50 -3.04 16.89
C GLY A 180 -3.14 -4.18 17.67
N VAL A 181 -4.46 -4.27 17.73
CA VAL A 181 -5.23 -5.36 18.40
C VAL A 181 -5.93 -6.29 17.41
N ARG A 182 -6.04 -5.88 16.17
CA ARG A 182 -6.65 -6.67 15.10
C ARG A 182 -6.05 -6.29 13.76
N THR A 183 -6.06 -7.23 12.83
CA THR A 183 -5.71 -7.04 11.44
C THR A 183 -6.97 -7.17 10.59
N VAL A 184 -7.10 -6.29 9.59
CA VAL A 184 -8.22 -6.34 8.63
C VAL A 184 -7.68 -6.32 7.20
N PRO A 185 -8.36 -6.92 6.22
CA PRO A 185 -7.95 -6.89 4.81
C PRO A 185 -7.82 -5.45 4.30
N SER A 186 -6.81 -5.21 3.47
CA SER A 186 -6.66 -3.93 2.79
C SER A 186 -7.64 -3.81 1.62
N PHE A 187 -8.21 -2.63 1.43
CA PHE A 187 -9.00 -2.29 0.24
C PHE A 187 -8.32 -1.24 -0.64
N LYS A 188 -7.32 -0.54 -0.12
CA LYS A 188 -6.48 0.43 -0.86
C LYS A 188 -5.12 0.57 -0.19
N THR A 189 -4.06 0.68 -0.98
CA THR A 189 -2.70 0.97 -0.48
C THR A 189 -2.68 2.19 0.43
N THR A 190 -3.33 3.28 0.01
CA THR A 190 -3.51 4.51 0.77
C THR A 190 -5.01 4.83 0.80
N PRO A 191 -5.71 4.56 1.90
CA PRO A 191 -7.15 4.83 2.05
C PRO A 191 -7.51 6.30 1.98
N GLU A 192 -8.78 6.63 2.06
CA GLU A 192 -9.25 8.00 2.14
C GLU A 192 -8.92 8.59 3.53
N SER A 193 -8.81 9.91 3.62
CA SER A 193 -8.38 10.59 4.86
C SER A 193 -9.24 10.22 6.07
N VAL A 194 -10.54 10.09 5.91
CA VAL A 194 -11.46 9.68 6.98
C VAL A 194 -11.12 8.27 7.51
N ASP A 195 -10.77 7.35 6.62
CA ASP A 195 -10.39 5.99 7.01
C ASP A 195 -8.99 5.98 7.67
N ILE A 196 -8.03 6.76 7.14
CA ILE A 196 -6.68 6.90 7.71
C ILE A 196 -6.76 7.41 9.15
N PHE A 197 -7.41 8.57 9.39
CA PHE A 197 -7.51 9.12 10.74
C PHE A 197 -8.32 8.21 11.68
N GLY A 198 -9.34 7.52 11.17
CA GLY A 198 -10.10 6.53 11.93
C GLY A 198 -9.26 5.33 12.35
N MET A 199 -8.39 4.82 11.46
CA MET A 199 -7.45 3.74 11.78
C MET A 199 -6.36 4.18 12.75
N LEU A 200 -5.77 5.37 12.56
CA LEU A 200 -4.79 5.92 13.49
C LEU A 200 -5.38 6.12 14.89
N ALA A 201 -6.63 6.55 15.00
CA ALA A 201 -7.31 6.66 16.29
C ALA A 201 -7.46 5.28 16.96
N GLN A 202 -7.83 4.23 16.20
CA GLN A 202 -7.90 2.87 16.73
C GLN A 202 -6.52 2.36 17.17
N MET A 203 -5.47 2.62 16.39
CA MET A 203 -4.08 2.27 16.74
C MET A 203 -3.64 2.96 18.04
N ARG A 204 -3.92 4.27 18.17
CA ARG A 204 -3.66 5.04 19.41
C ARG A 204 -4.37 4.42 20.60
N ASP A 205 -5.66 4.13 20.47
CA ASP A 205 -6.48 3.57 21.53
C ASP A 205 -6.07 2.12 21.87
N ALA A 206 -5.46 1.40 20.90
CA ALA A 206 -4.81 0.10 21.11
C ALA A 206 -3.41 0.20 21.76
N GLY A 207 -2.91 1.41 22.01
CA GLY A 207 -1.61 1.65 22.62
C GLY A 207 -0.42 1.66 21.64
N CYS A 208 -0.67 1.74 20.33
CA CYS A 208 0.41 1.92 19.35
C CYS A 208 1.08 3.30 19.56
N ARG A 209 2.39 3.31 19.54
CA ARG A 209 3.20 4.54 19.61
C ARG A 209 3.77 4.94 18.24
N GLN A 210 3.69 4.03 17.29
CA GLN A 210 4.15 4.22 15.92
C GLN A 210 3.15 3.59 14.96
N ALA A 211 3.03 4.17 13.76
CA ALA A 211 2.26 3.63 12.65
C ALA A 211 3.06 3.78 11.36
N VAL A 212 3.18 2.71 10.59
CA VAL A 212 3.80 2.73 9.27
C VAL A 212 2.71 2.72 8.23
N MET A 213 2.81 3.56 7.19
CA MET A 213 1.85 3.55 6.11
C MET A 213 2.50 3.66 4.73
N GLU A 214 1.96 2.92 3.78
CA GLU A 214 2.29 3.09 2.37
C GLU A 214 1.58 4.33 1.84
N VAL A 215 2.36 5.25 1.24
CA VAL A 215 1.86 6.50 0.67
C VAL A 215 2.04 6.47 -0.85
N SER A 216 0.96 6.17 -1.58
CA SER A 216 0.94 6.19 -3.04
C SER A 216 0.87 7.62 -3.59
N SER A 217 1.33 7.82 -4.82
CA SER A 217 1.21 9.12 -5.50
C SER A 217 -0.25 9.57 -5.64
N HIS A 218 -1.15 8.64 -5.97
CA HIS A 218 -2.59 8.93 -5.98
C HIS A 218 -3.10 9.38 -4.59
N GLY A 219 -2.57 8.80 -3.51
CA GLY A 219 -2.93 9.20 -2.14
C GLY A 219 -2.48 10.62 -1.81
N ILE A 220 -1.31 11.03 -2.29
CA ILE A 220 -0.80 12.39 -2.14
C ILE A 220 -1.62 13.36 -3.00
N ASP A 221 -1.73 13.08 -4.30
CA ASP A 221 -2.38 13.97 -5.26
C ASP A 221 -3.87 14.16 -4.97
N GLN A 222 -4.56 13.11 -4.54
CA GLN A 222 -5.96 13.16 -4.12
C GLN A 222 -6.14 13.61 -2.67
N GLN A 223 -5.13 14.21 -2.05
CA GLN A 223 -5.18 14.80 -0.71
C GLN A 223 -5.63 13.83 0.42
N ARG A 224 -5.43 12.51 0.23
CA ARG A 224 -5.83 11.51 1.23
C ARG A 224 -5.00 11.58 2.50
N VAL A 225 -3.77 12.09 2.38
CA VAL A 225 -2.82 12.30 3.49
C VAL A 225 -2.68 13.77 3.89
N ALA A 226 -3.56 14.65 3.37
CA ALA A 226 -3.51 16.06 3.68
C ALA A 226 -3.70 16.32 5.18
N GLY A 227 -2.84 17.19 5.74
CA GLY A 227 -2.83 17.54 7.16
C GLY A 227 -2.23 16.49 8.09
N LEU A 228 -1.88 15.28 7.60
CA LEU A 228 -1.25 14.24 8.40
C LEU A 228 0.19 14.63 8.75
N GLN A 229 0.55 14.56 10.04
CA GLN A 229 1.89 14.86 10.52
C GLN A 229 2.78 13.62 10.44
N PHE A 230 3.73 13.61 9.51
CA PHE A 230 4.69 12.53 9.40
C PHE A 230 5.89 12.76 10.33
N GLY A 231 6.16 11.79 11.22
CA GLY A 231 7.39 11.73 11.99
C GLY A 231 8.58 11.35 11.11
N ALA A 232 8.36 10.51 10.11
CA ALA A 232 9.36 10.16 9.10
C ALA A 232 8.69 9.94 7.72
N ALA A 233 9.41 10.30 6.66
CA ALA A 233 9.05 10.00 5.27
C ALA A 233 10.21 9.25 4.59
N VAL A 234 9.88 8.16 3.88
CA VAL A 234 10.85 7.27 3.25
C VAL A 234 10.62 7.26 1.74
N PHE A 235 11.65 7.55 0.96
CA PHE A 235 11.64 7.46 -0.50
C PHE A 235 12.42 6.24 -0.97
N THR A 236 11.76 5.32 -1.69
CA THR A 236 12.40 4.09 -2.17
C THR A 236 13.02 4.24 -3.55
N ASN A 237 12.25 4.62 -4.56
CA ASN A 237 12.68 4.80 -5.94
C ASN A 237 11.58 5.45 -6.79
N LEU A 238 11.94 5.85 -8.01
CA LEU A 238 10.97 6.28 -9.01
C LEU A 238 11.31 5.68 -10.39
N THR A 239 10.43 4.80 -10.86
CA THR A 239 10.50 4.22 -12.20
C THR A 239 9.18 4.43 -12.94
N ARG A 240 9.10 4.00 -14.20
CA ARG A 240 7.92 4.19 -15.04
C ARG A 240 6.72 3.41 -14.49
N ASP A 241 5.74 4.14 -13.98
CA ASP A 241 4.42 3.63 -13.59
C ASP A 241 3.41 4.78 -13.54
N HIS A 242 2.12 4.48 -13.62
CA HIS A 242 1.02 5.46 -13.47
C HIS A 242 1.09 6.69 -14.40
N LEU A 243 1.72 6.58 -15.59
CA LEU A 243 1.78 7.69 -16.54
C LEU A 243 0.44 7.97 -17.23
N ASP A 244 -0.50 7.03 -17.19
CA ASP A 244 -1.91 7.24 -17.54
C ASP A 244 -2.60 8.27 -16.63
N TYR A 245 -2.11 8.44 -15.42
CA TYR A 245 -2.60 9.42 -14.44
C TYR A 245 -1.70 10.68 -14.36
N HIS A 246 -0.39 10.51 -14.20
CA HIS A 246 0.56 11.62 -13.95
C HIS A 246 1.11 12.27 -15.23
N GLN A 247 0.90 11.65 -16.41
CA GLN A 247 1.30 12.11 -17.73
C GLN A 247 2.82 12.11 -17.98
N SER A 248 3.68 12.44 -17.01
CA SER A 248 5.14 12.41 -17.13
C SER A 248 5.82 11.89 -15.85
N LEU A 249 7.10 11.48 -15.96
CA LEU A 249 7.91 11.07 -14.81
C LEU A 249 8.18 12.25 -13.87
N GLU A 250 8.36 13.44 -14.41
CA GLU A 250 8.59 14.68 -13.66
C GLU A 250 7.37 15.02 -12.81
N ALA A 251 6.17 15.01 -13.40
CA ALA A 251 4.92 15.24 -12.65
C ALA A 251 4.71 14.16 -11.59
N TYR A 252 5.05 12.90 -11.89
CA TYR A 252 4.98 11.78 -10.94
C TYR A 252 5.95 11.97 -9.78
N PHE A 253 7.17 12.45 -10.06
CA PHE A 253 8.17 12.80 -9.05
C PHE A 253 7.73 13.98 -8.19
N ASP A 254 7.23 15.06 -8.82
CA ASP A 254 6.76 16.26 -8.11
C ASP A 254 5.65 15.93 -7.11
N VAL A 255 4.72 15.05 -7.47
CA VAL A 255 3.69 14.60 -6.54
C VAL A 255 4.30 13.89 -5.33
N LYS A 256 5.27 12.98 -5.53
CA LYS A 256 5.91 12.28 -4.39
C LYS A 256 6.74 13.21 -3.53
N THR A 257 7.38 14.21 -4.12
CA THR A 257 8.18 15.23 -3.43
C THR A 257 7.37 16.00 -2.38
N ARG A 258 6.06 16.21 -2.61
CA ARG A 258 5.15 16.89 -1.67
C ARG A 258 5.13 16.27 -0.27
N LEU A 259 5.42 14.97 -0.14
CA LEU A 259 5.52 14.30 1.17
C LEU A 259 6.71 14.79 2.01
N PHE A 260 7.73 15.34 1.36
CA PHE A 260 9.00 15.77 1.96
C PHE A 260 9.10 17.28 2.12
N THR A 261 8.34 18.06 1.35
CA THR A 261 8.40 19.51 1.27
C THR A 261 7.30 20.22 2.06
N GLY A 262 6.42 19.48 2.74
CA GLY A 262 5.34 20.05 3.53
C GLY A 262 4.05 20.37 2.77
N ASP A 263 4.01 20.15 1.45
CA ASP A 263 2.83 20.43 0.61
C ASP A 263 1.63 19.52 0.93
N THR A 264 1.82 18.49 1.74
CA THR A 264 0.73 17.68 2.30
C THR A 264 0.15 18.25 3.60
N GLY A 265 0.73 19.34 4.12
CA GLY A 265 0.28 20.06 5.33
C GLY A 265 1.35 20.26 6.38
N SER A 266 2.38 19.41 6.42
CA SER A 266 3.58 19.58 7.26
C SER A 266 4.75 18.80 6.71
N GLU A 267 5.95 19.33 6.90
CA GLU A 267 7.19 18.62 6.61
C GLU A 267 7.40 17.45 7.58
N PRO A 268 8.01 16.34 7.14
CA PRO A 268 8.40 15.27 8.05
C PRO A 268 9.54 15.71 8.96
N LYS A 269 9.62 15.16 10.18
CA LYS A 269 10.77 15.42 11.06
C LYS A 269 12.05 14.72 10.57
N LEU A 270 11.88 13.62 9.83
CA LEU A 270 12.95 12.79 9.28
C LEU A 270 12.62 12.43 7.83
N ALA A 271 13.55 12.66 6.93
CA ALA A 271 13.53 12.14 5.56
C ALA A 271 14.55 11.02 5.43
N VAL A 272 14.16 9.89 4.83
CA VAL A 272 15.05 8.75 4.52
C VAL A 272 15.03 8.52 3.02
N VAL A 273 16.17 8.69 2.35
CA VAL A 273 16.24 8.85 0.90
C VAL A 273 17.25 7.88 0.28
N ASN A 274 16.84 7.19 -0.77
CA ASN A 274 17.70 6.31 -1.56
C ASN A 274 18.62 7.12 -2.49
N LEU A 275 19.95 7.01 -2.32
CA LEU A 275 20.94 7.65 -3.19
C LEU A 275 21.29 6.83 -4.45
N ASP A 276 20.90 5.57 -4.52
CA ASP A 276 21.11 4.75 -5.73
C ASP A 276 20.12 5.13 -6.84
N ASP A 277 19.01 5.81 -6.47
CA ASP A 277 18.00 6.30 -7.41
C ASP A 277 18.28 7.76 -7.79
N PRO A 278 18.35 8.10 -9.10
CA PRO A 278 18.61 9.48 -9.53
C PRO A 278 17.60 10.52 -9.01
N TYR A 279 16.33 10.10 -8.85
CA TYR A 279 15.30 10.96 -8.25
C TYR A 279 15.47 11.11 -6.73
N GLY A 280 16.08 10.12 -6.06
CA GLY A 280 16.47 10.25 -4.67
C GLY A 280 17.52 11.35 -4.48
N THR A 281 18.54 11.35 -5.33
CA THR A 281 19.56 12.42 -5.34
C THR A 281 18.94 13.79 -5.62
N GLN A 282 18.00 13.90 -6.57
CA GLN A 282 17.27 15.15 -6.81
C GLN A 282 16.37 15.54 -5.63
N LEU A 283 15.76 14.57 -4.96
CA LEU A 283 14.89 14.81 -3.81
C LEU A 283 15.68 15.43 -2.65
N THR A 284 16.92 14.99 -2.38
CA THR A 284 17.75 15.58 -1.31
C THR A 284 17.98 17.08 -1.49
N GLN A 285 17.97 17.58 -2.72
CA GLN A 285 18.12 19.00 -3.04
C GLN A 285 16.83 19.80 -2.83
N ARG A 286 15.67 19.12 -2.78
CA ARG A 286 14.34 19.75 -2.61
C ARG A 286 13.84 19.71 -1.16
N ILE A 287 14.40 18.84 -0.32
CA ILE A 287 14.06 18.74 1.10
C ILE A 287 14.54 19.99 1.82
N PRO A 288 13.70 20.66 2.63
CA PRO A 288 14.12 21.81 3.40
C PRO A 288 15.31 21.49 4.32
N ALA A 289 16.31 22.40 4.39
CA ALA A 289 17.58 22.16 5.08
C ALA A 289 17.45 21.87 6.59
N HIS A 290 16.34 22.26 7.21
CA HIS A 290 16.07 21.98 8.63
C HIS A 290 15.47 20.59 8.87
N VAL A 291 15.02 19.88 7.83
CA VAL A 291 14.53 18.51 7.93
C VAL A 291 15.73 17.57 8.03
N ARG A 292 15.78 16.81 9.12
CA ARG A 292 16.84 15.79 9.28
C ARG A 292 16.74 14.78 8.12
N THR A 293 17.79 14.68 7.32
CA THR A 293 17.84 13.75 6.18
C THR A 293 18.88 12.67 6.45
N VAL A 294 18.48 11.41 6.26
CA VAL A 294 19.34 10.23 6.28
C VAL A 294 19.29 9.58 4.91
N THR A 295 20.46 9.33 4.34
CA THR A 295 20.59 8.71 3.03
C THR A 295 20.97 7.23 3.14
N TYR A 296 20.47 6.42 2.20
CA TYR A 296 20.83 5.00 2.14
C TYR A 296 21.05 4.54 0.70
N GLY A 297 21.76 3.42 0.54
CA GLY A 297 22.01 2.80 -0.75
C GLY A 297 23.28 1.93 -0.77
N GLU A 298 23.70 1.50 -1.94
CA GLU A 298 25.04 0.96 -2.20
C GLU A 298 26.03 2.08 -2.57
N ASN A 299 25.52 3.29 -2.84
CA ASN A 299 26.32 4.47 -3.10
C ASN A 299 27.26 4.76 -1.93
N PRO A 300 28.58 4.96 -2.16
CA PRO A 300 29.57 5.24 -1.11
C PRO A 300 29.27 6.48 -0.27
N GLU A 301 28.53 7.44 -0.81
CA GLU A 301 28.14 8.68 -0.12
C GLU A 301 26.92 8.48 0.80
N ALA A 302 26.25 7.33 0.72
CA ALA A 302 25.10 7.03 1.57
C ALA A 302 25.55 6.80 3.02
N GLN A 303 24.82 7.40 3.97
CA GLN A 303 25.10 7.25 5.40
C GLN A 303 24.87 5.83 5.91
N VAL A 304 23.83 5.16 5.41
CA VAL A 304 23.54 3.75 5.70
C VAL A 304 23.68 2.98 4.39
N ARG A 305 24.73 2.14 4.28
CA ARG A 305 25.01 1.51 2.99
C ARG A 305 25.35 0.04 3.10
N ALA A 306 25.20 -0.65 1.97
CA ALA A 306 25.63 -2.03 1.81
C ALA A 306 26.92 -2.10 0.99
N GLU A 307 27.87 -2.89 1.47
CA GLU A 307 29.10 -3.22 0.77
C GLU A 307 29.23 -4.75 0.65
N ASN A 308 29.99 -5.25 -0.33
CA ASN A 308 30.28 -6.68 -0.51
C ASN A 308 29.00 -7.55 -0.62
N VAL A 309 28.03 -7.12 -1.44
CA VAL A 309 26.75 -7.82 -1.60
C VAL A 309 26.94 -9.14 -2.35
N SER A 310 26.53 -10.25 -1.72
CA SER A 310 26.50 -11.59 -2.29
C SER A 310 25.07 -12.15 -2.26
N LEU A 311 24.61 -12.64 -3.41
CA LEU A 311 23.24 -13.11 -3.63
C LEU A 311 23.21 -14.60 -3.90
N ASN A 312 22.30 -15.32 -3.26
CA ASN A 312 21.95 -16.69 -3.60
C ASN A 312 20.48 -17.00 -3.25
N PHE A 313 19.98 -18.20 -3.58
CA PHE A 313 18.59 -18.57 -3.29
C PHE A 313 18.27 -18.77 -1.81
N LYS A 314 19.26 -18.99 -0.95
CA LYS A 314 19.01 -19.22 0.48
C LYS A 314 18.96 -17.92 1.26
N ASN A 315 19.85 -16.99 0.92
CA ASN A 315 20.02 -15.73 1.64
C ASN A 315 20.71 -14.68 0.77
N THR A 316 20.74 -13.48 1.26
CA THR A 316 21.56 -12.37 0.78
C THR A 316 22.50 -11.94 1.89
N THR A 317 23.80 -11.92 1.64
CA THR A 317 24.79 -11.46 2.61
C THR A 317 25.45 -10.17 2.14
N PHE A 318 25.73 -9.25 3.05
CA PHE A 318 26.45 -8.01 2.77
C PHE A 318 27.03 -7.41 4.05
N THR A 319 27.93 -6.44 3.92
CA THR A 319 28.38 -5.61 5.03
C THR A 319 27.48 -4.37 5.12
N LEU A 320 26.73 -4.25 6.20
CA LEU A 320 26.00 -3.02 6.53
C LEU A 320 26.97 -2.05 7.19
N VAL A 321 27.03 -0.81 6.68
CA VAL A 321 27.84 0.27 7.23
C VAL A 321 26.91 1.43 7.59
N TRP A 322 27.11 2.00 8.77
CA TRP A 322 26.42 3.22 9.25
C TRP A 322 27.42 4.11 9.99
N PRO A 323 27.11 5.37 10.33
CA PRO A 323 28.09 6.33 10.87
C PRO A 323 28.90 5.85 12.08
N GLU A 324 28.32 5.01 12.94
CA GLU A 324 28.96 4.55 14.16
C GLU A 324 29.60 3.15 14.03
N GLY A 325 29.47 2.47 12.89
CA GLY A 325 30.04 1.13 12.78
C GLY A 325 29.68 0.35 11.52
N SER A 326 30.00 -0.93 11.54
CA SER A 326 29.66 -1.88 10.50
C SER A 326 29.41 -3.27 11.07
N LEU A 327 28.65 -4.08 10.37
CA LEU A 327 28.42 -5.50 10.70
C LEU A 327 28.07 -6.32 9.45
N THR A 328 28.30 -7.62 9.50
CA THR A 328 27.85 -8.54 8.45
C THR A 328 26.39 -8.88 8.64
N VAL A 329 25.61 -8.71 7.57
CA VAL A 329 24.18 -9.05 7.50
C VAL A 329 24.02 -10.38 6.76
N ASP A 330 23.19 -11.25 7.31
CA ASP A 330 22.65 -12.44 6.65
C ASP A 330 21.11 -12.31 6.62
N SER A 331 20.58 -11.98 5.43
CA SER A 331 19.17 -11.68 5.23
C SER A 331 18.44 -12.84 4.55
N PRO A 332 17.26 -13.24 5.04
CA PRO A 332 16.44 -14.24 4.37
C PRO A 332 15.79 -13.71 3.08
N LEU A 333 15.82 -12.39 2.84
CA LEU A 333 15.30 -11.78 1.63
C LEU A 333 16.32 -11.92 0.50
N ILE A 334 15.85 -12.41 -0.65
CA ILE A 334 16.68 -12.60 -1.84
C ILE A 334 16.55 -11.41 -2.80
N GLY A 335 17.67 -11.08 -3.45
CA GLY A 335 17.71 -10.08 -4.54
C GLY A 335 18.19 -8.70 -4.13
N ARG A 336 18.86 -8.04 -5.09
CA ARG A 336 19.53 -6.75 -4.86
C ARG A 336 18.55 -5.63 -4.49
N TYR A 337 17.36 -5.61 -5.09
CA TYR A 337 16.33 -4.63 -4.69
C TYR A 337 15.83 -4.85 -3.24
N ASN A 338 15.92 -6.08 -2.70
CA ASN A 338 15.63 -6.32 -1.29
C ASN A 338 16.78 -5.88 -0.37
N VAL A 339 18.01 -5.77 -0.86
CA VAL A 339 19.09 -5.06 -0.14
C VAL A 339 18.70 -3.60 0.04
N SER A 340 18.28 -2.93 -1.04
CA SER A 340 17.80 -1.53 -0.98
C SER A 340 16.59 -1.38 -0.05
N ASN A 341 15.59 -2.28 -0.13
CA ASN A 341 14.44 -2.27 0.78
C ASN A 341 14.85 -2.44 2.25
N LEU A 342 15.81 -3.33 2.51
CA LEU A 342 16.34 -3.57 3.85
C LEU A 342 17.11 -2.35 4.37
N LEU A 343 17.95 -1.73 3.55
CA LEU A 343 18.67 -0.50 3.90
C LEU A 343 17.71 0.64 4.22
N ALA A 344 16.63 0.82 3.44
CA ALA A 344 15.58 1.81 3.74
C ALA A 344 14.98 1.60 5.13
N ALA A 345 14.66 0.35 5.46
CA ALA A 345 14.04 0.02 6.74
C ALA A 345 15.03 0.14 7.90
N VAL A 346 16.29 -0.30 7.71
CA VAL A 346 17.38 -0.14 8.70
C VAL A 346 17.65 1.33 8.96
N ALA A 347 17.83 2.13 7.91
CA ALA A 347 18.08 3.58 8.02
C ALA A 347 16.95 4.28 8.77
N THR A 348 15.70 3.90 8.49
CA THR A 348 14.53 4.44 9.18
C THR A 348 14.53 4.06 10.67
N ALA A 349 14.69 2.78 10.98
CA ALA A 349 14.65 2.29 12.36
C ALA A 349 15.83 2.84 13.20
N TRP A 350 17.04 2.87 12.62
CA TRP A 350 18.23 3.47 13.24
C TRP A 350 18.04 4.96 13.50
N ALA A 351 17.58 5.71 12.50
CA ALA A 351 17.36 7.15 12.65
C ALA A 351 16.26 7.49 13.69
N LEU A 352 15.35 6.56 13.95
CA LEU A 352 14.34 6.62 15.02
C LEU A 352 14.86 6.08 16.38
N GLY A 353 16.16 5.77 16.48
CA GLY A 353 16.83 5.41 17.73
C GLY A 353 16.88 3.91 18.05
N ARG A 354 16.61 3.02 17.07
CA ARG A 354 16.82 1.58 17.27
C ARG A 354 18.30 1.22 17.06
N ASP A 355 18.84 0.43 17.99
CA ASP A 355 20.18 -0.14 17.87
C ASP A 355 20.25 -1.10 16.64
N PRO A 356 21.24 -0.94 15.73
CA PRO A 356 21.46 -1.83 14.60
C PRO A 356 21.59 -3.31 14.99
N LEU A 357 22.17 -3.66 16.11
CA LEU A 357 22.25 -5.03 16.61
C LEU A 357 20.86 -5.61 16.92
N VAL A 358 19.97 -4.81 17.49
CA VAL A 358 18.59 -5.20 17.74
C VAL A 358 17.83 -5.35 16.44
N ILE A 359 18.02 -4.45 15.46
CA ILE A 359 17.43 -4.54 14.12
C ILE A 359 17.84 -5.87 13.45
N MET A 360 19.12 -6.21 13.48
CA MET A 360 19.65 -7.45 12.87
C MET A 360 19.17 -8.72 13.58
N SER A 361 19.04 -8.67 14.89
CA SER A 361 18.44 -9.76 15.66
C SER A 361 17.01 -10.04 15.22
N ARG A 362 16.23 -8.98 14.94
CA ARG A 362 14.86 -9.07 14.44
C ARG A 362 14.79 -9.55 13.00
N LEU A 363 15.72 -9.13 12.15
CA LEU A 363 15.78 -9.58 10.74
C LEU A 363 15.78 -11.11 10.62
N LYS A 364 16.46 -11.82 11.52
CA LYS A 364 16.51 -13.30 11.54
C LYS A 364 15.12 -13.95 11.67
N SER A 365 14.17 -13.28 12.31
CA SER A 365 12.79 -13.76 12.48
C SER A 365 11.82 -13.26 11.39
N PHE A 366 12.28 -12.43 10.47
CA PHE A 366 11.44 -11.90 9.40
C PHE A 366 11.17 -12.96 8.34
N LYS A 367 9.92 -13.34 8.18
CA LYS A 367 9.49 -14.40 7.25
C LYS A 367 9.24 -13.93 5.81
N GLY A 368 9.65 -12.69 5.48
CA GLY A 368 9.31 -12.07 4.19
C GLY A 368 7.92 -11.43 4.20
N VAL A 369 7.47 -11.04 3.03
CA VAL A 369 6.17 -10.41 2.80
C VAL A 369 5.38 -11.25 1.82
N ALA A 370 4.14 -11.53 2.14
CA ALA A 370 3.26 -12.36 1.33
C ALA A 370 3.21 -11.86 -0.13
N GLY A 371 3.52 -12.75 -1.08
CA GLY A 371 3.52 -12.44 -2.50
C GLY A 371 4.55 -11.39 -2.95
N ARG A 372 5.64 -11.22 -2.22
CA ARG A 372 6.79 -10.38 -2.58
C ARG A 372 8.05 -11.23 -2.59
N MET A 373 8.37 -11.82 -3.74
CA MET A 373 9.41 -12.87 -3.86
C MET A 373 9.25 -13.95 -2.78
N GLU A 374 8.00 -14.31 -2.48
CA GLU A 374 7.70 -15.34 -1.50
C GLU A 374 8.14 -16.70 -2.03
N ARG A 375 9.09 -17.31 -1.35
CA ARG A 375 9.58 -18.63 -1.69
C ARG A 375 8.62 -19.71 -1.18
N ILE A 376 8.27 -20.64 -2.06
CA ILE A 376 7.43 -21.81 -1.72
C ILE A 376 8.34 -23.04 -1.65
N GLU A 377 8.41 -23.65 -0.48
CA GLU A 377 9.23 -24.82 -0.18
C GLU A 377 8.35 -25.97 0.31
N GLU A 378 8.11 -26.94 -0.54
CA GLU A 378 7.32 -28.16 -0.26
C GLU A 378 8.12 -29.41 -0.62
N GLY A 379 9.46 -29.35 -0.55
CA GLY A 379 10.37 -30.47 -0.82
C GLY A 379 10.73 -30.70 -2.30
N GLN A 380 10.27 -29.83 -3.21
CA GLN A 380 10.63 -29.92 -4.63
C GLN A 380 12.12 -29.58 -4.87
N PRO A 381 12.78 -30.18 -5.92
CA PRO A 381 14.21 -29.98 -6.17
C PRO A 381 14.53 -28.73 -7.01
N PHE A 382 13.60 -27.83 -7.21
CA PHE A 382 13.73 -26.56 -7.94
C PHE A 382 13.12 -25.41 -7.13
N ASN A 383 13.50 -24.17 -7.46
CA ASN A 383 12.97 -23.02 -6.74
C ASN A 383 11.64 -22.56 -7.30
N VAL A 384 10.68 -22.22 -6.43
CA VAL A 384 9.40 -21.60 -6.79
C VAL A 384 9.23 -20.33 -5.99
N LEU A 385 8.92 -19.25 -6.70
CA LEU A 385 8.70 -17.91 -6.12
C LEU A 385 7.38 -17.34 -6.60
N VAL A 386 6.69 -16.64 -5.71
CA VAL A 386 5.47 -15.90 -6.02
C VAL A 386 5.72 -14.42 -5.80
N ASP A 387 5.42 -13.59 -6.82
CA ASP A 387 5.66 -12.16 -6.78
C ASP A 387 4.50 -11.33 -7.36
N TYR A 388 4.39 -10.11 -6.91
CA TYR A 388 3.40 -9.13 -7.38
C TYR A 388 3.86 -8.36 -8.64
N ALA A 389 4.97 -8.71 -9.27
CA ALA A 389 5.47 -8.05 -10.48
C ALA A 389 4.42 -8.11 -11.60
N HIS A 390 3.80 -6.97 -11.90
CA HIS A 390 2.70 -6.80 -12.86
C HIS A 390 2.91 -5.62 -13.82
N THR A 391 4.15 -5.13 -13.89
CA THR A 391 4.63 -4.14 -14.87
C THR A 391 5.87 -4.67 -15.57
N ASP A 392 6.19 -4.15 -16.75
CA ASP A 392 7.38 -4.53 -17.50
C ASP A 392 8.68 -4.27 -16.71
N ASP A 393 8.77 -3.13 -16.03
CA ASP A 393 9.91 -2.79 -15.15
C ASP A 393 10.04 -3.77 -13.98
N ALA A 394 8.94 -4.05 -13.26
CA ALA A 394 8.97 -5.00 -12.15
C ALA A 394 9.35 -6.42 -12.61
N LEU A 395 8.86 -6.86 -13.78
CA LEU A 395 9.21 -8.16 -14.35
C LEU A 395 10.69 -8.21 -14.76
N ARG A 396 11.23 -7.17 -15.42
CA ARG A 396 12.67 -7.10 -15.74
C ARG A 396 13.53 -7.18 -14.50
N ASN A 397 13.20 -6.42 -13.47
CA ASN A 397 13.95 -6.40 -12.22
C ASN A 397 13.90 -7.76 -11.51
N ALA A 398 12.71 -8.37 -11.42
CA ALA A 398 12.52 -9.67 -10.81
C ALA A 398 13.26 -10.77 -11.57
N LEU A 399 13.07 -10.86 -12.89
CA LEU A 399 13.67 -11.89 -13.74
C LEU A 399 15.18 -11.70 -13.89
N GLY A 400 15.64 -10.45 -14.08
CA GLY A 400 17.07 -10.12 -14.16
C GLY A 400 17.81 -10.56 -12.91
N MET A 401 17.24 -10.28 -11.73
CA MET A 401 17.79 -10.76 -10.47
C MET A 401 17.80 -12.28 -10.37
N LEU A 402 16.67 -12.95 -10.66
CA LEU A 402 16.57 -14.40 -10.60
C LEU A 402 17.54 -15.07 -11.58
N ARG A 403 17.78 -14.47 -12.75
CA ARG A 403 18.75 -15.00 -13.73
C ARG A 403 20.16 -15.06 -13.17
N THR A 404 20.57 -14.09 -12.35
CA THR A 404 21.93 -14.06 -11.79
C THR A 404 22.21 -15.19 -10.78
N ILE A 405 21.16 -15.74 -10.16
CA ILE A 405 21.29 -16.79 -9.14
C ILE A 405 20.75 -18.16 -9.59
N THR A 406 20.10 -18.24 -10.78
CA THR A 406 19.51 -19.48 -11.30
C THR A 406 20.55 -20.26 -12.14
N PRO A 407 21.03 -21.44 -11.71
CA PRO A 407 21.95 -22.25 -12.50
C PRO A 407 21.26 -22.93 -13.68
N GLY A 408 19.98 -23.26 -13.56
CA GLY A 408 19.16 -23.91 -14.58
C GLY A 408 18.31 -22.93 -15.38
N ARG A 409 17.14 -23.39 -15.83
CA ARG A 409 16.19 -22.58 -16.59
C ARG A 409 15.39 -21.67 -15.68
N LEU A 410 15.07 -20.48 -16.19
CA LEU A 410 14.14 -19.53 -15.58
C LEU A 410 12.78 -19.64 -16.29
N LEU A 411 11.80 -20.20 -15.59
CA LEU A 411 10.43 -20.40 -16.06
C LEU A 411 9.52 -19.31 -15.45
N VAL A 412 8.53 -18.84 -16.19
CA VAL A 412 7.65 -17.77 -15.73
C VAL A 412 6.19 -18.09 -16.03
N VAL A 413 5.31 -17.93 -15.04
CA VAL A 413 3.85 -17.85 -15.22
C VAL A 413 3.45 -16.39 -14.97
N PHE A 414 2.78 -15.74 -15.93
CA PHE A 414 2.35 -14.36 -15.81
C PHE A 414 1.09 -14.05 -16.60
N GLY A 415 0.44 -12.94 -16.28
CA GLY A 415 -0.72 -12.45 -17.01
C GLY A 415 -0.86 -10.94 -16.93
N CYS A 416 -1.82 -10.39 -17.67
CA CYS A 416 -2.14 -8.97 -17.65
C CYS A 416 -3.57 -8.74 -17.18
N GLY A 417 -3.78 -7.74 -16.34
CA GLY A 417 -5.11 -7.35 -15.87
C GLY A 417 -5.92 -6.61 -16.95
N GLY A 418 -7.23 -6.84 -16.96
CA GLY A 418 -8.19 -6.08 -17.74
C GLY A 418 -8.55 -4.74 -17.10
N ASN A 419 -9.15 -3.82 -17.87
CA ASN A 419 -9.51 -2.46 -17.45
C ASN A 419 -8.31 -1.68 -16.86
N ARG A 420 -7.12 -1.88 -17.45
CA ARG A 420 -5.85 -1.26 -17.09
C ARG A 420 -5.16 -0.73 -18.35
N ASP A 421 -4.01 -0.10 -18.18
CA ASP A 421 -3.17 0.35 -19.29
C ASP A 421 -2.85 -0.81 -20.23
N ARG A 422 -3.39 -0.73 -21.45
CA ARG A 422 -3.20 -1.75 -22.50
C ARG A 422 -1.81 -1.70 -23.11
N ALA A 423 -1.19 -0.51 -23.15
CA ALA A 423 0.12 -0.30 -23.76
C ALA A 423 1.24 -1.10 -23.05
N LYS A 424 1.08 -1.37 -21.75
CA LYS A 424 2.04 -2.18 -21.00
C LYS A 424 2.03 -3.67 -21.35
N ARG A 425 0.92 -4.22 -21.91
CA ARG A 425 0.75 -5.66 -22.19
C ARG A 425 1.86 -6.22 -23.11
N PRO A 426 2.12 -5.64 -24.30
CA PRO A 426 3.23 -6.10 -25.13
C PRO A 426 4.59 -5.86 -24.50
N MET A 427 4.75 -4.82 -23.67
CA MET A 427 6.01 -4.52 -23.00
C MET A 427 6.35 -5.57 -21.94
N MET A 428 5.34 -6.06 -21.20
CA MET A 428 5.50 -7.14 -20.23
C MET A 428 5.95 -8.44 -20.91
N VAL A 429 5.37 -8.79 -22.07
CA VAL A 429 5.80 -9.97 -22.85
C VAL A 429 7.27 -9.83 -23.27
N ARG A 430 7.68 -8.68 -23.80
CA ARG A 430 9.08 -8.43 -24.19
C ARG A 430 10.01 -8.58 -22.99
N ALA A 431 9.67 -7.96 -21.85
CA ALA A 431 10.46 -8.06 -20.62
C ALA A 431 10.64 -9.51 -20.15
N VAL A 432 9.61 -10.34 -20.28
CA VAL A 432 9.68 -11.76 -19.96
C VAL A 432 10.56 -12.51 -20.96
N GLN A 433 10.37 -12.33 -22.26
CA GLN A 433 11.11 -13.08 -23.28
C GLN A 433 12.59 -12.67 -23.40
N GLU A 434 12.97 -11.48 -22.96
CA GLU A 434 14.37 -11.03 -22.89
C GLU A 434 15.20 -11.86 -21.90
N VAL A 435 14.58 -12.41 -20.83
CA VAL A 435 15.31 -12.98 -19.70
C VAL A 435 14.92 -14.43 -19.42
N ALA A 436 13.63 -14.79 -19.57
CA ALA A 436 13.14 -16.13 -19.27
C ALA A 436 13.44 -17.14 -20.39
N ASP A 437 13.72 -18.37 -20.02
CA ASP A 437 13.92 -19.48 -20.95
C ASP A 437 12.59 -19.97 -21.52
N PHE A 438 11.50 -19.95 -20.70
CA PHE A 438 10.16 -20.31 -21.12
C PHE A 438 9.09 -19.62 -20.28
N ALA A 439 7.98 -19.26 -20.89
CA ALA A 439 6.88 -18.53 -20.27
C ALA A 439 5.52 -19.18 -20.51
N PHE A 440 4.64 -19.06 -19.52
CA PHE A 440 3.22 -19.40 -19.58
C PHE A 440 2.42 -18.12 -19.39
N ALA A 441 1.84 -17.61 -20.48
CA ALA A 441 0.93 -16.46 -20.44
C ALA A 441 -0.48 -16.97 -20.09
N THR A 442 -1.10 -16.36 -19.07
CA THR A 442 -2.39 -16.83 -18.54
C THR A 442 -3.26 -15.70 -18.01
N ALA A 443 -4.49 -16.03 -17.55
CA ALA A 443 -5.37 -15.05 -16.93
C ALA A 443 -4.76 -14.51 -15.62
N ASP A 444 -4.82 -13.20 -15.46
CA ASP A 444 -4.66 -12.50 -14.19
C ASP A 444 -6.05 -12.18 -13.62
N ASN A 445 -6.50 -10.93 -13.67
CA ASN A 445 -7.85 -10.47 -13.39
C ASN A 445 -8.41 -9.84 -14.68
N PRO A 446 -9.09 -10.58 -15.57
CA PRO A 446 -9.63 -10.04 -16.83
C PRO A 446 -10.64 -8.91 -16.62
N ARG A 447 -11.36 -8.91 -15.49
CA ARG A 447 -12.42 -7.94 -15.20
C ARG A 447 -13.46 -7.86 -16.32
N GLY A 448 -13.76 -6.64 -16.80
CA GLY A 448 -14.72 -6.41 -17.87
C GLY A 448 -14.20 -6.65 -19.29
N GLU A 449 -12.94 -7.07 -19.48
CA GLU A 449 -12.38 -7.39 -20.80
C GLU A 449 -12.36 -8.91 -21.04
N SER A 450 -12.47 -9.31 -22.31
CA SER A 450 -12.30 -10.71 -22.66
C SER A 450 -10.82 -11.11 -22.58
N LEU A 451 -10.55 -12.32 -22.06
CA LEU A 451 -9.17 -12.84 -21.98
C LEU A 451 -8.53 -12.95 -23.38
N ALA A 452 -9.32 -13.29 -24.41
CA ALA A 452 -8.85 -13.34 -25.79
C ALA A 452 -8.30 -11.98 -26.26
N GLN A 453 -9.00 -10.87 -25.94
CA GLN A 453 -8.54 -9.54 -26.30
C GLN A 453 -7.25 -9.17 -25.53
N ILE A 454 -7.15 -9.55 -24.26
CA ILE A 454 -5.94 -9.34 -23.47
C ILE A 454 -4.76 -10.08 -24.09
N PHE A 455 -4.96 -11.34 -24.52
CA PHE A 455 -3.92 -12.13 -25.18
C PHE A 455 -3.52 -11.54 -26.54
N GLU A 456 -4.44 -11.03 -27.33
CA GLU A 456 -4.11 -10.37 -28.60
C GLU A 456 -3.24 -9.13 -28.40
N ASP A 457 -3.53 -8.33 -27.37
CA ASP A 457 -2.66 -7.18 -27.02
C ASP A 457 -1.27 -7.65 -26.56
N MET A 458 -1.19 -8.72 -25.76
CA MET A 458 0.07 -9.29 -25.29
C MET A 458 0.90 -9.86 -26.45
N LYS A 459 0.28 -10.54 -27.42
CA LYS A 459 0.95 -11.14 -28.59
C LYS A 459 1.73 -10.14 -29.41
N GLN A 460 1.34 -8.87 -29.42
CA GLN A 460 2.08 -7.80 -30.10
C GLN A 460 3.51 -7.61 -29.54
N GLY A 461 3.79 -8.14 -28.37
CA GLY A 461 5.12 -8.11 -27.74
C GLY A 461 5.97 -9.35 -28.02
N VAL A 462 5.42 -10.37 -28.67
CA VAL A 462 6.11 -11.66 -28.90
C VAL A 462 7.20 -11.52 -29.94
N SER A 463 8.43 -11.87 -29.55
CA SER A 463 9.61 -11.95 -30.44
C SER A 463 10.07 -13.40 -30.67
N ALA A 464 9.78 -14.30 -29.74
CA ALA A 464 10.15 -15.72 -29.74
C ALA A 464 8.92 -16.60 -29.41
N PRO A 465 8.09 -16.95 -30.42
CA PRO A 465 6.84 -17.70 -30.19
C PRO A 465 7.07 -19.08 -29.54
N GLU A 466 8.21 -19.69 -29.80
CA GLU A 466 8.61 -21.00 -29.25
C GLU A 466 8.90 -20.96 -27.74
N LYS A 467 9.10 -19.78 -27.18
CA LYS A 467 9.38 -19.58 -25.74
C LYS A 467 8.16 -19.22 -24.91
N ILE A 468 6.96 -19.20 -25.50
CA ILE A 468 5.74 -18.81 -24.78
C ILE A 468 4.57 -19.69 -25.13
N THR A 469 3.82 -20.12 -24.12
CA THR A 469 2.56 -20.87 -24.27
C THR A 469 1.41 -20.09 -23.64
N TRP A 470 0.26 -20.11 -24.28
CA TRP A 470 -0.96 -19.39 -23.87
C TRP A 470 -1.94 -20.37 -23.24
N ILE A 471 -2.29 -20.17 -21.99
CA ILE A 471 -3.14 -21.04 -21.18
C ILE A 471 -4.19 -20.17 -20.48
N ASP A 472 -5.46 -20.38 -20.79
CA ASP A 472 -6.55 -19.57 -20.22
C ASP A 472 -6.67 -19.76 -18.71
N ASP A 473 -6.62 -21.00 -18.25
CA ASP A 473 -6.73 -21.35 -16.83
C ASP A 473 -5.38 -21.21 -16.12
N ARG A 474 -5.32 -20.30 -15.15
CA ARG A 474 -4.09 -20.00 -14.40
C ARG A 474 -3.60 -21.19 -13.56
N ARG A 475 -4.51 -21.97 -12.96
CA ARG A 475 -4.13 -23.18 -12.20
C ARG A 475 -3.46 -24.20 -13.11
N ARG A 476 -4.00 -24.38 -14.32
CA ARG A 476 -3.42 -25.25 -15.33
C ARG A 476 -2.07 -24.76 -15.82
N ALA A 477 -1.91 -23.43 -16.02
CA ALA A 477 -0.62 -22.84 -16.39
C ALA A 477 0.44 -23.10 -15.31
N ILE A 478 0.11 -22.91 -14.04
CA ILE A 478 1.00 -23.23 -12.90
C ILE A 478 1.32 -24.72 -12.87
N SER A 479 0.34 -25.61 -13.04
CA SER A 479 0.57 -27.06 -13.07
C SER A 479 1.55 -27.47 -14.16
N LEU A 480 1.36 -26.97 -15.39
CA LEU A 480 2.25 -27.28 -16.51
C LEU A 480 3.66 -26.74 -16.31
N ALA A 481 3.79 -25.54 -15.71
CA ALA A 481 5.10 -24.98 -15.37
C ALA A 481 5.83 -25.84 -14.33
N LEU A 482 5.11 -26.33 -13.31
CA LEU A 482 5.65 -27.25 -12.30
C LEU A 482 5.96 -28.65 -12.89
N ASP A 483 5.27 -29.09 -13.95
CA ASP A 483 5.52 -30.39 -14.60
C ASP A 483 6.84 -30.40 -15.39
N ILE A 484 7.19 -29.28 -16.02
CA ILE A 484 8.40 -29.18 -16.83
C ILE A 484 9.64 -28.75 -16.04
N ALA A 485 9.47 -28.26 -14.80
CA ALA A 485 10.57 -27.79 -13.96
C ALA A 485 11.48 -28.95 -13.54
N LYS A 486 12.79 -28.71 -13.58
CA LYS A 486 13.85 -29.70 -13.27
C LYS A 486 14.74 -29.20 -12.12
N PRO A 487 15.52 -30.09 -11.48
CA PRO A 487 16.49 -29.66 -10.49
C PRO A 487 17.38 -28.54 -11.01
N GLY A 488 17.55 -27.50 -10.21
CA GLY A 488 18.31 -26.29 -10.57
C GLY A 488 17.54 -25.20 -11.30
N ASP A 489 16.31 -25.48 -11.78
CA ASP A 489 15.43 -24.47 -12.37
C ASP A 489 14.86 -23.52 -11.32
N CYS A 490 14.39 -22.37 -11.79
CA CYS A 490 13.60 -21.42 -11.00
C CYS A 490 12.30 -21.13 -11.73
N LEU A 491 11.16 -21.26 -11.03
CA LEU A 491 9.83 -20.87 -11.50
C LEU A 491 9.36 -19.62 -10.78
N LEU A 492 9.14 -18.54 -11.52
CA LEU A 492 8.48 -17.33 -11.03
C LEU A 492 7.00 -17.35 -11.41
N ILE A 493 6.12 -17.19 -10.43
CA ILE A 493 4.69 -16.96 -10.64
C ILE A 493 4.43 -15.49 -10.33
N ALA A 494 4.21 -14.70 -11.37
CA ALA A 494 4.15 -13.25 -11.33
C ALA A 494 2.74 -12.70 -11.57
N GLY A 495 2.49 -11.50 -11.04
CA GLY A 495 1.29 -10.69 -11.27
C GLY A 495 0.43 -10.53 -10.03
N LYS A 496 -0.04 -11.64 -9.45
CA LYS A 496 -1.01 -11.61 -8.35
C LYS A 496 -0.39 -11.46 -6.96
N GLY A 497 0.79 -12.03 -6.75
CA GLY A 497 1.49 -11.95 -5.46
C GLY A 497 0.61 -12.40 -4.29
N HIS A 498 0.19 -11.44 -3.45
CA HIS A 498 -0.64 -11.68 -2.26
C HIS A 498 -2.15 -11.77 -2.53
N GLU A 499 -2.61 -11.46 -3.75
CA GLU A 499 -4.04 -11.51 -4.09
C GLU A 499 -4.59 -12.93 -3.94
N SER A 500 -5.74 -13.04 -3.30
CA SER A 500 -6.40 -14.32 -3.00
C SER A 500 -7.69 -14.53 -3.83
N TYR A 501 -7.80 -13.85 -4.98
CA TYR A 501 -8.97 -13.93 -5.85
C TYR A 501 -8.61 -13.75 -7.33
N GLN A 502 -9.48 -14.20 -8.24
CA GLN A 502 -9.55 -13.78 -9.64
C GLN A 502 -10.89 -13.13 -9.93
N GLU A 503 -10.88 -12.11 -10.81
CA GLU A 503 -12.03 -11.28 -11.17
C GLU A 503 -12.34 -11.44 -12.66
N PHE A 504 -13.52 -12.02 -12.98
CA PHE A 504 -14.04 -12.24 -14.33
C PHE A 504 -15.40 -11.54 -14.46
N GLY A 505 -15.45 -10.38 -15.12
CA GLY A 505 -16.66 -9.55 -15.18
C GLY A 505 -17.13 -9.16 -13.78
N ASP A 506 -18.36 -9.54 -13.44
CA ASP A 506 -18.96 -9.31 -12.13
C ASP A 506 -18.73 -10.48 -11.14
N THR A 507 -17.98 -11.51 -11.55
CA THR A 507 -17.72 -12.70 -10.74
C THR A 507 -16.32 -12.63 -10.15
N VAL A 508 -16.23 -12.81 -8.83
CA VAL A 508 -14.97 -12.95 -8.09
C VAL A 508 -14.89 -14.37 -7.54
N ILE A 509 -13.82 -15.08 -7.88
CA ILE A 509 -13.58 -16.44 -7.40
C ILE A 509 -12.35 -16.46 -6.49
N PRO A 510 -12.31 -17.27 -5.41
CA PRO A 510 -11.12 -17.48 -4.60
C PRO A 510 -10.00 -18.07 -5.46
N PHE A 511 -8.82 -17.46 -5.42
CA PHE A 511 -7.64 -17.91 -6.14
C PHE A 511 -6.37 -17.32 -5.53
N ASP A 512 -5.51 -18.15 -4.97
CA ASP A 512 -4.24 -17.74 -4.36
C ASP A 512 -3.11 -18.56 -4.98
N ASP A 513 -2.21 -17.91 -5.72
CA ASP A 513 -1.07 -18.56 -6.38
C ASP A 513 -0.24 -19.41 -5.41
N ARG A 514 -0.03 -18.92 -4.20
CA ARG A 514 0.78 -19.57 -3.16
C ARG A 514 0.14 -20.88 -2.69
N GLN A 515 -1.17 -20.86 -2.45
CA GLN A 515 -1.91 -22.05 -2.03
C GLN A 515 -1.97 -23.09 -3.15
N ILE A 516 -2.23 -22.64 -4.38
CA ILE A 516 -2.28 -23.52 -5.56
C ILE A 516 -0.94 -24.20 -5.79
N VAL A 517 0.17 -23.51 -5.66
CA VAL A 517 1.52 -24.11 -5.77
C VAL A 517 1.72 -25.17 -4.71
N ARG A 518 1.43 -24.88 -3.44
CA ARG A 518 1.56 -25.85 -2.35
C ARG A 518 0.70 -27.10 -2.57
N GLU A 519 -0.55 -26.92 -2.97
CA GLU A 519 -1.46 -28.01 -3.31
C GLU A 519 -0.91 -28.90 -4.46
N LEU A 520 -0.46 -28.26 -5.56
CA LEU A 520 0.00 -28.98 -6.74
C LEU A 520 1.30 -29.75 -6.48
N ILE A 521 2.23 -29.20 -5.69
CA ILE A 521 3.46 -29.89 -5.29
C ILE A 521 3.11 -31.05 -4.34
N GLY A 522 2.25 -30.83 -3.33
CA GLY A 522 1.81 -31.87 -2.41
C GLY A 522 1.15 -33.07 -3.09
N ILE A 523 0.27 -32.82 -4.07
CA ILE A 523 -0.35 -33.88 -4.89
C ILE A 523 0.71 -34.70 -5.66
N LYS A 524 1.75 -34.05 -6.18
CA LYS A 524 2.83 -34.73 -6.94
C LYS A 524 3.69 -35.57 -6.01
N THR A 525 4.03 -35.08 -4.84
CA THR A 525 4.80 -35.82 -3.84
C THR A 525 4.10 -37.11 -3.42
N LEU A 526 2.78 -37.06 -3.23
CA LEU A 526 1.96 -38.26 -2.93
C LEU A 526 1.94 -39.28 -4.06
N LYS A 527 1.95 -38.85 -5.34
CA LYS A 527 1.96 -39.74 -6.51
C LYS A 527 3.34 -40.40 -6.76
N THR A 528 4.42 -39.80 -6.29
CA THR A 528 5.77 -40.38 -6.44
C THR A 528 6.15 -41.34 -5.31
N THR A 529 5.40 -41.32 -4.20
CA THR A 529 5.60 -42.22 -3.04
C THR A 529 4.61 -43.40 -3.03
N SER A 530 3.66 -43.46 -3.94
CA SER A 530 2.74 -44.59 -4.21
C SER A 530 3.20 -45.39 -5.43
#